data_2d5afb9b67bbd9cc202b65736e5c23f6
#
_entry.id   2d5afb9b67bbd9cc202b65736e5c23f6
#
_cell.length_a   1.000
_cell.length_b   1.000
_cell.length_c   1.000
_cell.angle_alpha   90.00
_cell.angle_beta   90.00
_cell.angle_gamma   90.00
#
_symmetry.space_group_name_H-M   'P 1'
#
loop_
_entity.id
_entity.type
_entity.pdbx_description
1 polymer ?
#
loop_
_entity_poly.entity_id
_entity_poly.type
_entity_poly.pdbx_seq_one_letter_code
_entity_poly.pdbx_strand_id
1 'polypeptide(L)'
;MPIEDKLGQLFMVAAYSNKGTEHKAAIAKLIKEEKIGGLIFMQGGPVRQATLTNYYQGLSQTPLLIGMDAEWDLAMRLDSTFKFPWSMTMGAVTDSALIYKTGYQMGLHCKRLGVHISFSPVLDINTNPKNPIINARSFGENRERVTAHSLALMHGLQDAGTLACGKHFPGHGDTDADSHKKLPVVAHDSIRLAKVELYPYQKLIN
;
A
#
# COMPACT_ATOMS: atom_id res chain seq x y z
N MET A 1 6.23 21.56 -19.40
CA MET A 1 6.50 21.57 -17.95
C MET A 1 8.00 21.82 -17.77
N PRO A 2 8.41 22.85 -16.99
CA PRO A 2 9.79 23.11 -16.63
C PRO A 2 10.42 21.91 -15.90
N ILE A 3 11.77 21.85 -15.82
CA ILE A 3 12.44 20.70 -15.20
C ILE A 3 12.17 20.64 -13.69
N GLU A 4 12.08 21.78 -13.04
CA GLU A 4 11.75 21.91 -11.61
C GLU A 4 10.38 21.31 -11.31
N ASP A 5 9.36 21.64 -12.13
CA ASP A 5 8.02 21.07 -12.00
C ASP A 5 8.01 19.55 -12.24
N LYS A 6 8.82 19.06 -13.21
CA LYS A 6 8.97 17.61 -13.43
C LYS A 6 9.58 16.90 -12.24
N LEU A 7 10.58 17.53 -11.61
CA LEU A 7 11.17 16.98 -10.38
C LEU A 7 10.15 16.91 -9.25
N GLY A 8 9.32 17.95 -9.07
CA GLY A 8 8.22 17.94 -8.10
C GLY A 8 7.25 16.76 -8.27
N GLN A 9 6.95 16.41 -9.53
CA GLN A 9 6.05 15.29 -9.84
C GLN A 9 6.57 13.90 -9.39
N LEU A 10 7.86 13.77 -9.09
CA LEU A 10 8.43 12.51 -8.56
C LEU A 10 8.17 12.29 -7.07
N PHE A 11 7.63 13.29 -6.36
CA PHE A 11 7.41 13.22 -4.92
C PHE A 11 5.96 12.94 -4.57
N MET A 12 5.76 11.94 -3.71
CA MET A 12 4.51 11.66 -3.02
C MET A 12 4.70 11.96 -1.53
N VAL A 13 3.91 12.87 -0.98
CA VAL A 13 4.10 13.41 0.38
C VAL A 13 3.02 12.91 1.32
N ALA A 14 3.39 12.61 2.57
CA ALA A 14 2.45 12.15 3.59
C ALA A 14 1.46 13.24 4.00
N ALA A 15 0.17 12.94 3.86
CA ALA A 15 -0.94 13.79 4.27
C ALA A 15 -1.77 13.13 5.37
N TYR A 16 -2.34 13.93 6.25
CA TYR A 16 -3.12 13.48 7.40
C TYR A 16 -4.44 14.22 7.45
N SER A 17 -5.54 13.50 7.58
CA SER A 17 -6.86 14.12 7.70
C SER A 17 -7.34 14.32 9.15
N ASN A 18 -6.50 13.97 10.12
CA ASN A 18 -6.69 14.23 11.55
C ASN A 18 -5.79 15.35 12.13
N LYS A 19 -4.95 15.97 11.28
CA LYS A 19 -4.13 17.12 11.68
C LYS A 19 -4.85 18.44 11.36
N GLY A 20 -4.45 19.50 12.08
CA GLY A 20 -5.07 20.83 12.01
C GLY A 20 -4.71 21.64 10.75
N THR A 21 -5.10 22.91 10.82
CA THR A 21 -4.96 23.89 9.70
C THR A 21 -3.53 24.13 9.26
N GLU A 22 -2.57 24.10 10.17
CA GLU A 22 -1.14 24.26 9.84
C GLU A 22 -0.64 23.16 8.89
N HIS A 23 -0.97 21.89 9.18
CA HIS A 23 -0.62 20.78 8.30
C HIS A 23 -1.30 20.93 6.93
N LYS A 24 -2.59 21.30 6.92
CA LYS A 24 -3.33 21.56 5.68
C LYS A 24 -2.65 22.63 4.83
N ALA A 25 -2.21 23.73 5.46
CA ALA A 25 -1.53 24.84 4.79
C ALA A 25 -0.15 24.42 4.27
N ALA A 26 0.61 23.63 5.04
CA ALA A 26 1.92 23.12 4.62
C ALA A 26 1.81 22.22 3.36
N ILE A 27 0.86 21.29 3.33
CA ILE A 27 0.62 20.47 2.13
C ILE A 27 0.17 21.34 0.95
N ALA A 28 -0.74 22.30 1.17
CA ALA A 28 -1.18 23.23 0.11
C ALA A 28 -0.01 24.02 -0.49
N LYS A 29 0.96 24.44 0.35
CA LYS A 29 2.18 25.12 -0.10
C LYS A 29 3.02 24.20 -1.01
N LEU A 30 3.30 22.96 -0.59
CA LEU A 30 4.05 21.99 -1.41
C LEU A 30 3.39 21.75 -2.77
N ILE A 31 2.07 21.66 -2.83
CA ILE A 31 1.33 21.49 -4.09
C ILE A 31 1.50 22.70 -5.00
N LYS A 32 1.38 23.92 -4.46
CA LYS A 32 1.43 25.14 -5.24
C LYS A 32 2.83 25.56 -5.67
N GLU A 33 3.80 25.43 -4.78
CA GLU A 33 5.16 25.93 -4.97
C GLU A 33 6.07 24.84 -5.56
N GLU A 34 6.08 23.63 -4.96
CA GLU A 34 6.97 22.53 -5.37
C GLU A 34 6.35 21.59 -6.41
N LYS A 35 5.07 21.77 -6.78
CA LYS A 35 4.36 20.98 -7.79
C LYS A 35 4.45 19.47 -7.56
N ILE A 36 4.34 19.02 -6.30
CA ILE A 36 4.43 17.59 -5.95
C ILE A 36 3.42 16.75 -6.74
N GLY A 37 3.81 15.51 -7.11
CA GLY A 37 3.02 14.63 -7.95
C GLY A 37 1.95 13.83 -7.21
N GLY A 38 2.06 13.68 -5.90
CA GLY A 38 1.08 12.87 -5.17
C GLY A 38 1.06 13.08 -3.67
N LEU A 39 0.04 12.47 -3.06
CA LEU A 39 -0.14 12.44 -1.61
C LEU A 39 -0.39 10.99 -1.17
N ILE A 40 0.25 10.57 -0.09
CA ILE A 40 -0.11 9.34 0.62
C ILE A 40 -0.85 9.71 1.91
N PHE A 41 -2.13 9.32 2.00
CA PHE A 41 -2.90 9.56 3.21
C PHE A 41 -2.57 8.53 4.29
N MET A 42 -2.19 9.04 5.47
CA MET A 42 -1.79 8.22 6.62
C MET A 42 -2.95 8.05 7.59
N GLN A 43 -3.24 9.02 8.45
CA GLN A 43 -4.24 8.86 9.51
C GLN A 43 -5.40 9.86 9.34
N GLY A 44 -6.60 9.43 9.76
CA GLY A 44 -7.76 10.30 9.83
C GLY A 44 -9.09 9.60 9.68
N GLY A 45 -10.06 10.24 9.03
CA GLY A 45 -11.39 9.71 8.78
C GLY A 45 -11.83 9.86 7.33
N PRO A 46 -12.75 9.02 6.85
CA PRO A 46 -13.08 8.92 5.42
C PRO A 46 -13.63 10.23 4.85
N VAL A 47 -14.54 10.87 5.55
CA VAL A 47 -15.14 12.15 5.08
C VAL A 47 -14.09 13.27 5.08
N ARG A 48 -13.28 13.34 6.13
CA ARG A 48 -12.20 14.35 6.22
C ARG A 48 -11.15 14.14 5.13
N GLN A 49 -10.78 12.89 4.86
CA GLN A 49 -9.82 12.55 3.81
C GLN A 49 -10.37 12.93 2.42
N ALA A 50 -11.62 12.54 2.09
CA ALA A 50 -12.25 12.88 0.82
C ALA A 50 -12.35 14.41 0.61
N THR A 51 -12.72 15.14 1.67
CA THR A 51 -12.77 16.62 1.64
C THR A 51 -11.40 17.23 1.36
N LEU A 52 -10.35 16.73 2.01
CA LEU A 52 -8.98 17.19 1.77
C LEU A 52 -8.46 16.79 0.39
N THR A 53 -8.79 15.60 -0.10
CA THR A 53 -8.45 15.17 -1.46
C THR A 53 -9.01 16.14 -2.49
N ASN A 54 -10.30 16.47 -2.40
CA ASN A 54 -10.93 17.42 -3.29
C ASN A 54 -10.29 18.82 -3.20
N TYR A 55 -10.01 19.28 -1.98
CA TYR A 55 -9.34 20.57 -1.76
C TYR A 55 -7.95 20.60 -2.41
N TYR A 56 -7.12 19.59 -2.19
CA TYR A 56 -5.76 19.52 -2.74
C TYR A 56 -5.75 19.34 -4.25
N GLN A 57 -6.65 18.53 -4.80
CA GLN A 57 -6.83 18.38 -6.25
C GLN A 57 -7.18 19.72 -6.90
N GLY A 58 -8.05 20.52 -6.26
CA GLY A 58 -8.42 21.87 -6.75
C GLY A 58 -7.28 22.90 -6.71
N LEU A 59 -6.21 22.63 -5.94
CA LEU A 59 -5.01 23.49 -5.90
C LEU A 59 -3.94 23.10 -6.93
N SER A 60 -3.94 21.87 -7.35
CA SER A 60 -2.90 21.32 -8.23
C SER A 60 -3.20 21.61 -9.70
N GLN A 61 -2.18 22.00 -10.44
CA GLN A 61 -2.26 22.16 -11.90
C GLN A 61 -2.22 20.83 -12.65
N THR A 62 -1.46 19.86 -12.12
CA THR A 62 -1.41 18.49 -12.61
C THR A 62 -2.14 17.61 -11.59
N PRO A 63 -3.10 16.76 -11.98
CA PRO A 63 -3.82 15.92 -11.03
C PRO A 63 -2.89 15.13 -10.11
N LEU A 64 -3.12 15.20 -8.80
CA LEU A 64 -2.32 14.49 -7.82
C LEU A 64 -2.63 12.99 -7.83
N LEU A 65 -1.61 12.17 -7.76
CA LEU A 65 -1.75 10.74 -7.50
C LEU A 65 -1.97 10.51 -6.00
N ILE A 66 -3.07 9.89 -5.64
CA ILE A 66 -3.43 9.64 -4.23
C ILE A 66 -3.15 8.19 -3.89
N GLY A 67 -2.29 7.95 -2.91
CA GLY A 67 -1.96 6.63 -2.40
C GLY A 67 -2.40 6.43 -0.96
N MET A 68 -2.55 5.16 -0.56
CA MET A 68 -2.84 4.76 0.83
C MET A 68 -2.32 3.35 1.10
N ASP A 69 -1.75 3.13 2.28
CA ASP A 69 -1.60 1.76 2.79
C ASP A 69 -2.97 1.24 3.21
N ALA A 70 -3.49 0.26 2.50
CA ALA A 70 -4.80 -0.31 2.76
C ALA A 70 -4.74 -1.86 2.76
N GLU A 71 -3.80 -2.44 3.53
CA GLU A 71 -3.53 -3.89 3.54
C GLU A 71 -4.73 -4.72 4.01
N TRP A 72 -5.52 -4.18 4.95
CA TRP A 72 -6.81 -4.72 5.41
C TRP A 72 -7.94 -3.70 5.23
N ASP A 73 -7.95 -3.07 4.04
CA ASP A 73 -8.84 -2.00 3.64
C ASP A 73 -8.48 -0.64 4.28
N LEU A 74 -9.33 0.34 4.04
CA LEU A 74 -9.19 1.73 4.52
C LEU A 74 -9.00 1.82 6.04
N ALA A 75 -9.50 0.85 6.80
CA ALA A 75 -9.38 0.78 8.26
C ALA A 75 -7.93 0.67 8.77
N MET A 76 -6.97 0.41 7.89
CA MET A 76 -5.55 0.55 8.25
C MET A 76 -5.18 2.00 8.58
N ARG A 77 -5.83 2.96 7.94
CA ARG A 77 -5.50 4.39 8.03
C ARG A 77 -6.65 5.28 8.49
N LEU A 78 -7.89 4.88 8.22
CA LEU A 78 -9.06 5.69 8.47
C LEU A 78 -9.95 5.10 9.56
N ASP A 79 -10.35 5.93 10.51
CA ASP A 79 -11.37 5.57 11.49
C ASP A 79 -12.74 5.33 10.80
N SER A 80 -13.65 4.67 11.49
CA SER A 80 -15.05 4.52 11.06
C SER A 80 -15.22 3.91 9.66
N THR A 81 -14.28 3.06 9.23
CA THR A 81 -14.36 2.30 7.98
C THR A 81 -14.40 0.80 8.24
N PHE A 82 -14.87 0.03 7.25
CA PHE A 82 -14.87 -1.42 7.32
C PHE A 82 -13.44 -1.96 7.39
N LYS A 83 -13.25 -3.05 8.14
CA LYS A 83 -11.97 -3.73 8.28
C LYS A 83 -12.11 -5.18 7.84
N PHE A 84 -11.37 -5.58 6.81
CA PHE A 84 -11.20 -6.99 6.47
C PHE A 84 -10.27 -7.70 7.47
N PRO A 85 -10.32 -9.03 7.56
CA PRO A 85 -9.36 -9.78 8.37
C PRO A 85 -7.91 -9.50 7.94
N TRP A 86 -6.98 -9.72 8.86
CA TRP A 86 -5.56 -9.69 8.57
C TRP A 86 -5.19 -10.70 7.47
N SER A 87 -4.14 -10.40 6.68
CA SER A 87 -3.69 -11.27 5.60
C SER A 87 -3.39 -12.69 6.08
N MET A 88 -2.82 -12.88 7.27
CA MET A 88 -2.57 -14.20 7.87
C MET A 88 -3.88 -14.99 8.05
N THR A 89 -4.95 -14.33 8.51
CA THR A 89 -6.27 -14.97 8.62
C THR A 89 -6.84 -15.33 7.25
N MET A 90 -6.72 -14.44 6.28
CA MET A 90 -7.11 -14.70 4.90
C MET A 90 -6.26 -15.80 4.26
N GLY A 91 -5.00 -15.95 4.69
CA GLY A 91 -4.10 -17.03 4.26
C GLY A 91 -4.58 -18.45 4.61
N ALA A 92 -5.49 -18.58 5.60
CA ALA A 92 -6.13 -19.85 5.94
C ALA A 92 -7.30 -20.22 5.00
N VAL A 93 -7.78 -19.28 4.21
CA VAL A 93 -8.86 -19.51 3.21
C VAL A 93 -8.28 -20.33 2.05
N THR A 94 -8.95 -21.39 1.65
CA THR A 94 -8.51 -22.26 0.55
C THR A 94 -8.98 -21.76 -0.83
N ASP A 95 -10.11 -21.06 -0.87
CA ASP A 95 -10.70 -20.53 -2.10
C ASP A 95 -10.15 -19.12 -2.41
N SER A 96 -9.24 -19.04 -3.37
CA SER A 96 -8.66 -17.77 -3.83
C SER A 96 -9.68 -16.83 -4.48
N ALA A 97 -10.85 -17.32 -4.92
CA ALA A 97 -11.91 -16.46 -5.44
C ALA A 97 -12.49 -15.54 -4.35
N LEU A 98 -12.48 -15.96 -3.08
CA LEU A 98 -12.86 -15.10 -1.95
C LEU A 98 -11.82 -14.00 -1.73
N ILE A 99 -10.55 -14.31 -1.90
CA ILE A 99 -9.45 -13.31 -1.80
C ILE A 99 -9.57 -12.28 -2.93
N TYR A 100 -9.84 -12.73 -4.16
CA TYR A 100 -10.13 -11.84 -5.28
C TYR A 100 -11.31 -10.90 -4.98
N LYS A 101 -12.43 -11.44 -4.50
CA LYS A 101 -13.62 -10.63 -4.15
C LYS A 101 -13.31 -9.62 -3.05
N THR A 102 -12.46 -9.99 -2.08
CA THR A 102 -11.98 -9.07 -1.04
C THR A 102 -11.19 -7.94 -1.67
N GLY A 103 -10.22 -8.24 -2.54
CA GLY A 103 -9.45 -7.23 -3.27
C GLY A 103 -10.33 -6.31 -4.11
N TYR A 104 -11.31 -6.87 -4.81
CA TYR A 104 -12.27 -6.09 -5.60
C TYR A 104 -13.06 -5.10 -4.73
N GLN A 105 -13.57 -5.56 -3.59
CA GLN A 105 -14.30 -4.70 -2.67
C GLN A 105 -13.41 -3.61 -2.07
N MET A 106 -12.17 -3.94 -1.67
CA MET A 106 -11.18 -2.95 -1.20
C MET A 106 -10.87 -1.90 -2.27
N GLY A 107 -10.73 -2.32 -3.53
CA GLY A 107 -10.54 -1.41 -4.66
C GLY A 107 -11.72 -0.46 -4.86
N LEU A 108 -12.95 -0.94 -4.74
CA LEU A 108 -14.15 -0.09 -4.78
C LEU A 108 -14.16 0.94 -3.64
N HIS A 109 -13.74 0.56 -2.43
CA HIS A 109 -13.63 1.48 -1.29
C HIS A 109 -12.57 2.55 -1.56
N CYS A 110 -11.39 2.17 -2.04
CA CYS A 110 -10.33 3.10 -2.45
C CYS A 110 -10.84 4.09 -3.50
N LYS A 111 -11.43 3.59 -4.57
CA LYS A 111 -11.98 4.40 -5.67
C LYS A 111 -13.02 5.41 -5.17
N ARG A 112 -13.92 5.00 -4.27
CA ARG A 112 -14.95 5.88 -3.69
C ARG A 112 -14.36 7.08 -2.94
N LEU A 113 -13.17 6.93 -2.34
CA LEU A 113 -12.47 8.00 -1.63
C LEU A 113 -11.42 8.74 -2.49
N GLY A 114 -11.35 8.46 -3.78
CA GLY A 114 -10.38 9.07 -4.69
C GLY A 114 -8.95 8.59 -4.45
N VAL A 115 -8.78 7.39 -3.89
CA VAL A 115 -7.47 6.73 -3.75
C VAL A 115 -7.17 5.97 -5.03
N HIS A 116 -6.07 6.32 -5.70
CA HIS A 116 -5.65 5.74 -6.97
C HIS A 116 -4.76 4.52 -6.80
N ILE A 117 -3.92 4.50 -5.74
CA ILE A 117 -2.98 3.42 -5.44
C ILE A 117 -3.22 2.88 -4.04
N SER A 118 -3.46 1.57 -3.92
CA SER A 118 -3.32 0.84 -2.67
C SER A 118 -1.91 0.25 -2.59
N PHE A 119 -1.13 0.59 -1.54
CA PHE A 119 0.15 -0.06 -1.26
C PHE A 119 -0.09 -1.44 -0.63
N SER A 120 -0.70 -2.31 -1.41
CA SER A 120 -0.96 -3.73 -1.16
C SER A 120 -1.02 -4.49 -2.49
N PRO A 121 -0.87 -5.81 -2.52
CA PRO A 121 -0.73 -6.76 -1.42
C PRO A 121 0.66 -6.80 -0.78
N VAL A 122 0.73 -7.40 0.43
CA VAL A 122 1.98 -7.80 1.07
C VAL A 122 2.40 -9.15 0.48
N LEU A 123 3.58 -9.18 -0.16
CA LEU A 123 4.16 -10.35 -0.84
C LEU A 123 5.17 -11.09 0.03
N ASP A 124 5.47 -10.55 1.21
CA ASP A 124 6.45 -11.12 2.11
C ASP A 124 6.02 -12.52 2.59
N ILE A 125 6.90 -13.49 2.41
CA ILE A 125 6.70 -14.86 2.89
C ILE A 125 7.23 -14.92 4.32
N ASN A 126 6.35 -15.16 5.30
CA ASN A 126 6.68 -15.08 6.73
C ASN A 126 7.45 -16.32 7.19
N THR A 127 8.68 -16.49 6.72
CA THR A 127 9.54 -17.63 7.05
C THR A 127 10.18 -17.52 8.44
N ASN A 128 10.27 -16.31 9.00
CA ASN A 128 10.76 -16.07 10.34
C ASN A 128 9.60 -15.78 11.31
N PRO A 129 9.25 -16.71 12.22
CA PRO A 129 8.16 -16.51 13.17
C PRO A 129 8.43 -15.39 14.20
N LYS A 130 9.69 -14.96 14.33
CA LYS A 130 10.11 -13.85 15.20
C LYS A 130 10.13 -12.50 14.50
N ASN A 131 9.74 -12.45 13.21
CA ASN A 131 9.69 -11.20 12.47
C ASN A 131 8.74 -10.20 13.15
N PRO A 132 9.23 -9.02 13.58
CA PRO A 132 8.42 -8.09 14.38
C PRO A 132 7.45 -7.25 13.54
N ILE A 133 7.60 -7.22 12.20
CA ILE A 133 6.91 -6.26 11.31
C ILE A 133 5.94 -6.95 10.37
N ILE A 134 6.33 -8.04 9.73
CA ILE A 134 5.50 -8.72 8.73
C ILE A 134 4.44 -9.56 9.42
N ASN A 135 4.80 -10.63 10.07
CA ASN A 135 3.92 -11.45 10.90
C ASN A 135 2.50 -11.56 10.30
N ALA A 136 1.47 -11.12 11.01
CA ALA A 136 0.05 -11.18 10.60
C ALA A 136 -0.28 -10.42 9.29
N ARG A 137 0.61 -9.59 8.78
CA ARG A 137 0.46 -8.88 7.51
C ARG A 137 0.71 -9.78 6.30
N SER A 138 1.45 -10.89 6.45
CA SER A 138 1.67 -11.89 5.40
C SER A 138 0.47 -12.85 5.30
N PHE A 139 0.26 -13.44 4.11
CA PHE A 139 -0.66 -14.56 3.91
C PHE A 139 -0.14 -15.89 4.48
N GLY A 140 1.08 -15.94 5.01
CA GLY A 140 1.66 -17.10 5.67
C GLY A 140 3.11 -17.39 5.29
N GLU A 141 3.53 -18.63 5.56
CA GLU A 141 4.90 -19.11 5.34
C GLU A 141 5.07 -19.92 4.04
N ASN A 142 3.96 -20.38 3.45
CA ASN A 142 3.99 -21.15 2.21
C ASN A 142 4.05 -20.20 1.01
N ARG A 143 5.16 -20.26 0.27
CA ARG A 143 5.47 -19.39 -0.87
C ARG A 143 4.40 -19.42 -1.96
N GLU A 144 3.93 -20.59 -2.30
CA GLU A 144 2.93 -20.79 -3.36
C GLU A 144 1.58 -20.18 -2.95
N ARG A 145 1.17 -20.38 -1.71
CA ARG A 145 -0.08 -19.82 -1.17
C ARG A 145 0.00 -18.29 -1.04
N VAL A 146 1.10 -17.76 -0.50
CA VAL A 146 1.32 -16.30 -0.44
C VAL A 146 1.20 -15.70 -1.83
N THR A 147 1.85 -16.30 -2.82
CA THR A 147 1.82 -15.84 -4.21
C THR A 147 0.40 -15.88 -4.79
N ALA A 148 -0.29 -17.02 -4.67
CA ALA A 148 -1.64 -17.18 -5.23
C ALA A 148 -2.65 -16.18 -4.61
N HIS A 149 -2.60 -16.00 -3.29
CA HIS A 149 -3.49 -15.05 -2.60
C HIS A 149 -3.16 -13.60 -2.93
N SER A 150 -1.87 -13.27 -3.02
CA SER A 150 -1.44 -11.93 -3.42
C SER A 150 -1.86 -11.59 -4.84
N LEU A 151 -1.72 -12.54 -5.79
CA LEU A 151 -2.22 -12.37 -7.16
C LEU A 151 -3.74 -12.16 -7.18
N ALA A 152 -4.48 -12.98 -6.44
CA ALA A 152 -5.94 -12.85 -6.37
C ALA A 152 -6.37 -11.48 -5.82
N LEU A 153 -5.74 -11.01 -4.72
CA LEU A 153 -6.02 -9.70 -4.15
C LEU A 153 -5.65 -8.56 -5.12
N MET A 154 -4.48 -8.66 -5.77
CA MET A 154 -4.01 -7.68 -6.75
C MET A 154 -4.98 -7.56 -7.92
N HIS A 155 -5.38 -8.67 -8.53
CA HIS A 155 -6.35 -8.67 -9.63
C HIS A 155 -7.69 -8.05 -9.19
N GLY A 156 -8.17 -8.39 -7.99
CA GLY A 156 -9.39 -7.77 -7.46
C GLY A 156 -9.28 -6.24 -7.36
N LEU A 157 -8.18 -5.72 -6.78
CA LEU A 157 -7.93 -4.28 -6.69
C LEU A 157 -7.91 -3.61 -8.07
N GLN A 158 -7.20 -4.22 -9.03
CA GLN A 158 -7.03 -3.66 -10.37
C GLN A 158 -8.33 -3.69 -11.17
N ASP A 159 -9.10 -4.77 -11.11
CA ASP A 159 -10.40 -4.88 -11.78
C ASP A 159 -11.43 -3.91 -11.21
N ALA A 160 -11.30 -3.50 -9.94
CA ALA A 160 -12.08 -2.41 -9.36
C ALA A 160 -11.61 -1.01 -9.78
N GLY A 161 -10.46 -0.92 -10.47
CA GLY A 161 -9.89 0.33 -10.98
C GLY A 161 -8.94 1.03 -10.01
N THR A 162 -8.36 0.32 -9.05
CA THR A 162 -7.33 0.82 -8.13
C THR A 162 -5.98 0.15 -8.44
N LEU A 163 -4.93 0.93 -8.60
CA LEU A 163 -3.58 0.38 -8.79
C LEU A 163 -3.12 -0.35 -7.53
N ALA A 164 -2.55 -1.53 -7.72
CA ALA A 164 -1.96 -2.33 -6.65
C ALA A 164 -0.43 -2.17 -6.64
N CYS A 165 0.18 -2.21 -5.44
CA CYS A 165 1.62 -2.12 -5.27
C CYS A 165 2.10 -3.22 -4.33
N GLY A 166 2.68 -4.28 -4.90
CA GLY A 166 3.25 -5.39 -4.13
C GLY A 166 4.47 -4.99 -3.32
N LYS A 167 4.52 -5.38 -2.05
CA LYS A 167 5.57 -4.97 -1.11
C LYS A 167 5.92 -6.10 -0.13
N HIS A 168 7.10 -6.10 0.48
CA HIS A 168 8.17 -5.09 0.52
C HIS A 168 9.40 -5.62 -0.23
N PHE A 169 9.59 -5.17 -1.44
CA PHE A 169 10.71 -5.64 -2.27
C PHE A 169 12.08 -5.42 -1.59
N PRO A 170 13.01 -6.38 -1.64
CA PRO A 170 12.95 -7.69 -2.33
C PRO A 170 12.28 -8.80 -1.52
N GLY A 171 11.86 -8.57 -0.28
CA GLY A 171 11.24 -9.50 0.66
C GLY A 171 11.67 -9.20 2.09
N HIS A 172 10.71 -9.02 3.01
CA HIS A 172 10.95 -8.64 4.40
C HIS A 172 10.52 -9.74 5.39
N GLY A 173 10.02 -10.88 4.88
CA GLY A 173 9.40 -11.92 5.71
C GLY A 173 10.38 -12.72 6.59
N ASP A 174 11.68 -12.72 6.28
CA ASP A 174 12.73 -13.44 7.00
C ASP A 174 13.64 -12.53 7.84
N THR A 175 13.37 -11.24 7.91
CA THR A 175 14.18 -10.30 8.69
C THR A 175 13.84 -10.36 10.18
N ASP A 176 14.81 -10.02 11.02
CA ASP A 176 14.69 -9.96 12.48
C ASP A 176 14.57 -8.54 13.04
N ALA A 177 14.55 -7.54 12.15
CA ALA A 177 14.60 -6.14 12.50
C ALA A 177 13.43 -5.34 11.96
N ASP A 178 13.00 -4.35 12.74
CA ASP A 178 12.04 -3.34 12.32
C ASP A 178 12.70 -2.33 11.38
N SER A 179 12.26 -2.30 10.11
CA SER A 179 12.77 -1.38 9.08
C SER A 179 12.53 0.09 9.39
N HIS A 180 11.64 0.42 10.33
CA HIS A 180 11.42 1.79 10.80
C HIS A 180 12.48 2.25 11.82
N LYS A 181 13.26 1.32 12.37
CA LYS A 181 14.26 1.58 13.43
C LYS A 181 15.68 1.36 12.98
N LYS A 182 15.91 0.36 12.14
CA LYS A 182 17.23 0.05 11.58
C LYS A 182 17.08 -0.58 10.19
N LEU A 183 18.11 -0.49 9.37
CA LEU A 183 18.14 -1.16 8.07
C LEU A 183 18.11 -2.68 8.27
N PRO A 184 17.06 -3.40 7.85
CA PRO A 184 17.03 -4.85 7.94
C PRO A 184 17.96 -5.46 6.89
N VAL A 185 18.58 -6.58 7.23
CA VAL A 185 19.45 -7.33 6.32
C VAL A 185 18.80 -8.67 6.03
N VAL A 186 18.67 -9.00 4.75
CA VAL A 186 18.30 -10.34 4.28
C VAL A 186 19.60 -11.07 3.95
N ALA A 187 20.09 -11.87 4.90
CA ALA A 187 21.39 -12.52 4.83
C ALA A 187 21.35 -13.83 4.01
N HIS A 188 20.83 -13.76 2.77
CA HIS A 188 20.71 -14.89 1.86
C HIS A 188 21.45 -14.65 0.56
N ASP A 189 21.90 -15.73 -0.08
CA ASP A 189 22.49 -15.69 -1.41
C ASP A 189 21.41 -15.46 -2.50
N SER A 190 21.88 -15.18 -3.71
CA SER A 190 20.99 -14.89 -4.85
C SER A 190 20.09 -16.07 -5.23
N ILE A 191 20.52 -17.30 -4.97
CA ILE A 191 19.73 -18.51 -5.28
C ILE A 191 18.53 -18.59 -4.31
N ARG A 192 18.76 -18.39 -3.01
CA ARG A 192 17.70 -18.37 -2.02
C ARG A 192 16.74 -17.20 -2.27
N LEU A 193 17.27 -16.00 -2.51
CA LEU A 193 16.44 -14.81 -2.82
C LEU A 193 15.53 -15.07 -4.03
N ALA A 194 16.06 -15.64 -5.11
CA ALA A 194 15.27 -15.94 -6.29
C ALA A 194 14.18 -17.00 -6.04
N LYS A 195 14.47 -18.01 -5.19
CA LYS A 195 13.56 -19.12 -4.92
C LYS A 195 12.47 -18.80 -3.91
N VAL A 196 12.69 -17.84 -3.03
CA VAL A 196 11.75 -17.53 -1.93
C VAL A 196 11.30 -16.08 -2.02
N GLU A 197 12.15 -15.13 -1.68
CA GLU A 197 11.76 -13.72 -1.50
C GLU A 197 11.27 -13.08 -2.80
N LEU A 198 11.94 -13.32 -3.92
CA LEU A 198 11.59 -12.76 -5.23
C LEU A 198 10.54 -13.58 -6.01
N TYR A 199 10.24 -14.78 -5.56
CA TYR A 199 9.31 -15.66 -6.26
C TYR A 199 7.91 -15.04 -6.47
N PRO A 200 7.26 -14.42 -5.48
CA PRO A 200 5.98 -13.75 -5.69
C PRO A 200 6.08 -12.64 -6.74
N TYR A 201 7.15 -11.83 -6.70
CA TYR A 201 7.35 -10.74 -7.67
C TYR A 201 7.50 -11.25 -9.09
N GLN A 202 8.25 -12.33 -9.30
CA GLN A 202 8.39 -12.96 -10.62
C GLN A 202 7.05 -13.44 -11.20
N LYS A 203 6.12 -13.85 -10.34
CA LYS A 203 4.78 -14.29 -10.76
C LYS A 203 3.79 -13.14 -10.96
N LEU A 204 4.01 -11.99 -10.29
CA LEU A 204 3.17 -10.80 -10.46
C LEU A 204 3.49 -10.03 -11.75
N ILE A 205 4.73 -10.12 -12.24
CA ILE A 205 5.18 -9.38 -13.43
C ILE A 205 4.82 -10.10 -14.74
N ASN A 206 4.64 -11.42 -14.70
CA ASN A 206 4.29 -12.28 -15.84
C ASN A 206 2.78 -12.51 -15.93
#